data_e455e394a416a26d8c2f3d0309eec8b0
#
_entry.id   e455e394a416a26d8c2f3d0309eec8b0
#
_cell.length_a   1.000
_cell.length_b   1.000
_cell.length_c   1.000
_cell.angle_alpha   90.00
_cell.angle_beta   90.00
_cell.angle_gamma   90.00
#
_symmetry.space_group_name_H-M   'P 1'
#
loop_
_entity.id
_entity.type
_entity.pdbx_description
1 polymer ?
#
loop_
_entity_poly.entity_id
_entity_poly.type
_entity_poly.pdbx_seq_one_letter_code
_entity_poly.pdbx_strand_id
1 'polypeptide(L)'
;MLACLHKQEQYFLEKVDLINAVAKGIKQAEKLKINDLSINFVKANGLCTGGITTAIVHGIKLAGYKFDKYKNNEKFYLPNVTILGAPKEKVDKMRKKIQEAINDADGIILARDLVNEPSNVLYPETLAQRAVKAGKESGFEVEVFNEENIHQYQK
;
A
#
# COMPACT_ATOMS: atom_id res chain seq x y z
N MET A 1 -12.77 21.37 4.40
CA MET A 1 -11.69 22.08 5.09
C MET A 1 -10.45 22.00 4.21
N LEU A 2 -10.21 23.05 3.42
CA LEU A 2 -9.04 23.17 2.54
C LEU A 2 -7.83 23.49 3.41
N ALA A 3 -6.86 22.59 3.53
CA ALA A 3 -5.55 22.93 4.06
C ALA A 3 -4.80 23.73 2.98
N CYS A 4 -4.92 25.06 3.04
CA CYS A 4 -4.07 25.96 2.26
C CYS A 4 -2.66 25.92 2.83
N LEU A 5 -1.75 25.26 2.14
CA LEU A 5 -0.32 25.44 2.33
C LEU A 5 0.07 26.75 1.60
N HIS A 6 0.03 27.85 2.34
CA HIS A 6 0.55 29.13 1.86
C HIS A 6 1.82 29.44 2.62
N LYS A 7 2.97 29.10 2.02
CA LYS A 7 4.24 29.79 2.25
C LYS A 7 5.12 29.63 1.02
N GLN A 8 5.52 30.73 0.43
CA GLN A 8 6.45 30.85 -0.67
C GLN A 8 7.89 30.52 -0.20
N GLU A 9 8.15 29.25 -0.01
CA GLU A 9 9.48 28.67 -0.14
C GLU A 9 9.31 27.54 -1.13
N GLN A 10 10.21 27.42 -2.09
CA GLN A 10 10.24 26.35 -3.09
C GLN A 10 10.52 25.01 -2.38
N TYR A 11 9.56 24.48 -1.62
CA TYR A 11 9.65 23.15 -1.08
C TYR A 11 9.49 22.16 -2.22
N PHE A 12 10.53 21.42 -2.50
CA PHE A 12 10.42 20.19 -3.26
C PHE A 12 9.54 19.25 -2.46
N LEU A 13 8.32 19.03 -2.94
CA LEU A 13 7.41 18.05 -2.33
C LEU A 13 7.99 16.67 -2.59
N GLU A 14 8.46 16.01 -1.55
CA GLU A 14 8.95 14.65 -1.66
C GLU A 14 7.76 13.68 -1.80
N LYS A 15 8.01 12.52 -2.42
CA LYS A 15 6.98 11.47 -2.57
C LYS A 15 6.37 11.08 -1.22
N VAL A 16 7.19 11.07 -0.16
CA VAL A 16 6.79 10.73 1.21
C VAL A 16 5.81 11.74 1.79
N ASP A 17 5.99 13.03 1.52
CA ASP A 17 5.06 14.08 1.99
C ASP A 17 3.67 13.89 1.42
N LEU A 18 3.60 13.55 0.13
CA LEU A 18 2.32 13.29 -0.53
C LEU A 18 1.66 12.02 0.01
N ILE A 19 2.42 10.95 0.23
CA ILE A 19 1.92 9.72 0.88
C ILE A 19 1.33 10.07 2.25
N ASN A 20 2.06 10.83 3.07
CA ASN A 20 1.63 11.21 4.42
C ASN A 20 0.39 12.12 4.41
N ALA A 21 0.32 13.07 3.47
CA ALA A 21 -0.84 13.93 3.33
C ALA A 21 -2.10 13.14 2.96
N VAL A 22 -2.00 12.24 1.98
CA VAL A 22 -3.11 11.35 1.59
C VAL A 22 -3.48 10.44 2.75
N ALA A 23 -2.51 9.83 3.43
CA ALA A 23 -2.75 8.95 4.58
C ALA A 23 -3.50 9.66 5.72
N LYS A 24 -3.17 10.93 6.02
CA LYS A 24 -3.92 11.75 6.98
C LYS A 24 -5.37 11.96 6.54
N GLY A 25 -5.59 12.25 5.25
CA GLY A 25 -6.93 12.38 4.68
C GLY A 25 -7.76 11.11 4.81
N ILE A 26 -7.19 9.95 4.47
CA ILE A 26 -7.84 8.63 4.60
C ILE A 26 -8.21 8.33 6.05
N LYS A 27 -7.29 8.53 6.99
CA LYS A 27 -7.57 8.31 8.43
C LYS A 27 -8.67 9.23 8.95
N GLN A 28 -8.73 10.46 8.46
CA GLN A 28 -9.81 11.37 8.84
C GLN A 28 -11.14 10.95 8.22
N ALA A 29 -11.17 10.53 6.96
CA ALA A 29 -12.35 9.99 6.30
C ALA A 29 -12.90 8.75 7.03
N GLU A 30 -12.01 7.86 7.45
CA GLU A 30 -12.36 6.69 8.25
C GLU A 30 -12.98 7.09 9.59
N LYS A 31 -12.37 8.02 10.31
CA LYS A 31 -12.89 8.53 11.59
C LYS A 31 -14.28 9.14 11.46
N LEU A 32 -14.56 9.78 10.34
CA LEU A 32 -15.85 10.38 10.00
C LEU A 32 -16.82 9.40 9.35
N LYS A 33 -16.46 8.14 9.18
CA LYS A 33 -17.25 7.08 8.52
C LYS A 33 -17.75 7.50 7.12
N ILE A 34 -16.86 8.14 6.34
CA ILE A 34 -17.15 8.55 4.97
C ILE A 34 -17.04 7.34 4.05
N ASN A 35 -18.06 7.10 3.22
CA ASN A 35 -18.09 5.95 2.30
C ASN A 35 -17.40 6.25 0.96
N ASP A 36 -17.42 7.48 0.50
CA ASP A 36 -16.87 7.91 -0.78
C ASP A 36 -15.95 9.11 -0.59
N LEU A 37 -14.73 9.02 -1.12
CA LEU A 37 -13.73 10.08 -1.04
C LEU A 37 -13.22 10.44 -2.42
N SER A 38 -13.16 11.72 -2.72
CA SER A 38 -12.53 12.23 -3.94
C SER A 38 -11.21 12.93 -3.62
N ILE A 39 -10.15 12.57 -4.34
CA ILE A 39 -8.82 13.18 -4.21
C ILE A 39 -8.49 13.90 -5.51
N ASN A 40 -8.26 15.21 -5.46
CA ASN A 40 -7.81 15.95 -6.62
C ASN A 40 -6.35 15.61 -6.95
N PHE A 41 -6.11 15.30 -8.22
CA PHE A 41 -4.76 15.12 -8.75
C PHE A 41 -4.08 16.48 -8.86
N VAL A 42 -3.10 16.73 -7.99
CA VAL A 42 -2.34 17.98 -7.95
C VAL A 42 -0.97 17.75 -8.57
N LYS A 43 -0.57 18.61 -9.51
CA LYS A 43 0.81 18.62 -10.00
C LYS A 43 1.73 19.06 -8.87
N ALA A 44 2.75 18.28 -8.58
CA ALA A 44 3.78 18.59 -7.59
C ALA A 44 5.12 18.81 -8.30
N ASN A 45 5.82 19.88 -7.96
CA ASN A 45 7.15 20.15 -8.47
C ASN A 45 8.10 19.04 -8.00
N GLY A 46 8.89 18.49 -8.93
CA GLY A 46 9.83 17.40 -8.64
C GLY A 46 9.25 15.99 -8.81
N LEU A 47 7.91 15.82 -8.95
CA LEU A 47 7.32 14.51 -9.16
C LEU A 47 6.66 14.37 -10.53
N CYS A 48 6.97 13.28 -11.22
CA CYS A 48 6.25 12.93 -12.45
C CYS A 48 4.84 12.41 -12.14
N THR A 49 3.96 12.43 -13.15
CA THR A 49 2.57 11.92 -13.02
C THR A 49 2.51 10.53 -12.39
N GLY A 50 3.40 9.62 -12.81
CA GLY A 50 3.46 8.27 -12.26
C GLY A 50 3.86 8.24 -10.78
N GLY A 51 4.83 9.07 -10.37
CA GLY A 51 5.25 9.21 -8.97
C GLY A 51 4.13 9.72 -8.07
N ILE A 52 3.38 10.73 -8.54
CA ILE A 52 2.20 11.25 -7.84
C ILE A 52 1.12 10.17 -7.72
N THR A 53 0.82 9.46 -8.80
CA THR A 53 -0.18 8.37 -8.81
C THR A 53 0.19 7.29 -7.79
N THR A 54 1.46 6.83 -7.80
CA THR A 54 1.95 5.84 -6.84
C THR A 54 1.84 6.34 -5.40
N ALA A 55 2.21 7.61 -5.14
CA ALA A 55 2.13 8.19 -3.80
C ALA A 55 0.68 8.24 -3.28
N ILE A 56 -0.28 8.62 -4.14
CA ILE A 56 -1.70 8.63 -3.78
C ILE A 56 -2.16 7.20 -3.42
N VAL A 57 -1.88 6.20 -4.26
CA VAL A 57 -2.30 4.81 -4.04
C VAL A 57 -1.67 4.24 -2.76
N HIS A 58 -0.36 4.46 -2.54
CA HIS A 58 0.32 4.03 -1.32
C HIS A 58 -0.28 4.72 -0.08
N GLY A 59 -0.56 6.03 -0.16
CA GLY A 59 -1.20 6.76 0.92
C GLY A 59 -2.58 6.18 1.29
N ILE A 60 -3.38 5.80 0.29
CA ILE A 60 -4.69 5.17 0.49
C ILE A 60 -4.53 3.77 1.12
N LYS A 61 -3.80 2.88 0.47
CA LYS A 61 -3.68 1.46 0.86
C LYS A 61 -3.00 1.29 2.22
N LEU A 62 -1.87 1.99 2.43
CA LEU A 62 -1.07 1.82 3.64
C LEU A 62 -1.68 2.53 4.85
N ALA A 63 -2.48 3.61 4.64
CA ALA A 63 -3.20 4.26 5.73
C ALA A 63 -4.38 3.43 6.25
N GLY A 64 -5.04 2.69 5.34
CA GLY A 64 -6.15 1.79 5.69
C GLY A 64 -5.72 0.48 6.34
N TYR A 65 -4.41 0.18 6.36
CA TYR A 65 -3.91 -1.06 6.94
C TYR A 65 -4.13 -1.15 8.45
N LYS A 66 -4.74 -2.25 8.89
CA LYS A 66 -4.91 -2.61 10.29
C LYS A 66 -4.68 -4.10 10.47
N PHE A 67 -3.86 -4.45 11.46
CA PHE A 67 -3.73 -5.84 11.91
C PHE A 67 -4.78 -6.10 12.98
N ASP A 68 -5.98 -6.46 12.56
CA ASP A 68 -7.14 -6.70 13.43
C ASP A 68 -7.66 -8.15 13.36
N LYS A 69 -6.85 -9.05 12.85
CA LYS A 69 -7.16 -10.48 12.64
C LYS A 69 -7.69 -11.17 13.89
N TYR A 70 -7.22 -10.76 15.06
CA TYR A 70 -7.60 -11.35 16.37
C TYR A 70 -8.53 -10.45 17.17
N LYS A 71 -9.11 -9.40 16.57
CA LYS A 71 -10.02 -8.47 17.24
C LYS A 71 -11.44 -8.62 16.69
N ASN A 72 -12.41 -8.65 17.61
CA ASN A 72 -13.84 -8.70 17.27
C ASN A 72 -14.44 -7.29 17.08
N ASN A 73 -13.72 -6.39 16.42
CA ASN A 73 -14.21 -5.03 16.18
C ASN A 73 -14.89 -4.94 14.82
N GLU A 74 -15.92 -4.09 14.72
CA GLU A 74 -16.47 -3.70 13.42
C GLU A 74 -15.37 -3.07 12.55
N LYS A 75 -15.16 -3.67 11.37
CA LYS A 75 -14.17 -3.17 10.41
C LYS A 75 -14.85 -2.11 9.55
N PHE A 76 -14.38 -0.87 9.63
CA PHE A 76 -14.75 0.15 8.66
C PHE A 76 -13.68 0.18 7.57
N TYR A 77 -14.12 0.04 6.32
CA TYR A 77 -13.28 0.20 5.16
C TYR A 77 -13.83 1.34 4.31
N LEU A 78 -12.94 2.20 3.83
CA LEU A 78 -13.30 3.21 2.84
C LEU A 78 -13.54 2.50 1.49
N PRO A 79 -14.79 2.34 1.02
CA PRO A 79 -15.09 1.47 -0.11
C PRO A 79 -14.66 2.07 -1.45
N ASN A 80 -14.77 3.40 -1.59
CA ASN A 80 -14.54 4.06 -2.86
C ASN A 80 -13.63 5.27 -2.73
N VAL A 81 -12.56 5.30 -3.55
CA VAL A 81 -11.71 6.48 -3.71
C VAL A 81 -11.60 6.85 -5.17
N THR A 82 -12.01 8.07 -5.51
CA THR A 82 -11.95 8.59 -6.88
C THR A 82 -10.84 9.63 -7.01
N ILE A 83 -9.95 9.46 -7.99
CA ILE A 83 -8.94 10.46 -8.32
C ILE A 83 -9.50 11.36 -9.42
N LEU A 84 -9.69 12.65 -9.11
CA LEU A 84 -10.20 13.67 -10.01
C LEU A 84 -9.07 14.50 -10.63
N GLY A 85 -9.36 15.13 -11.78
CA GLY A 85 -8.44 16.10 -12.41
C GLY A 85 -7.20 15.45 -13.07
N ALA A 86 -7.24 14.16 -13.33
CA ALA A 86 -6.18 13.49 -14.08
C ALA A 86 -6.07 14.03 -15.52
N PRO A 87 -4.84 14.27 -16.06
CA PRO A 87 -4.68 14.67 -17.44
C PRO A 87 -5.23 13.62 -18.40
N LYS A 88 -6.18 14.01 -19.27
CA LYS A 88 -6.90 13.07 -20.15
C LYS A 88 -5.96 12.18 -20.96
N GLU A 89 -4.88 12.76 -21.49
CA GLU A 89 -3.88 12.07 -22.32
C GLU A 89 -3.01 11.06 -21.53
N LYS A 90 -3.09 11.06 -20.20
CA LYS A 90 -2.29 10.18 -19.32
C LYS A 90 -3.11 9.15 -18.57
N VAL A 91 -4.43 9.13 -18.76
CA VAL A 91 -5.34 8.25 -17.99
C VAL A 91 -4.94 6.78 -18.08
N ASP A 92 -4.63 6.27 -19.28
CA ASP A 92 -4.27 4.85 -19.44
C ASP A 92 -2.93 4.50 -18.77
N LYS A 93 -1.95 5.42 -18.85
CA LYS A 93 -0.68 5.27 -18.12
C LYS A 93 -0.89 5.31 -16.62
N MET A 94 -1.80 6.16 -16.16
CA MET A 94 -2.15 6.24 -14.73
C MET A 94 -2.87 4.98 -14.26
N ARG A 95 -3.76 4.39 -15.06
CA ARG A 95 -4.42 3.11 -14.71
C ARG A 95 -3.42 1.98 -14.51
N LYS A 96 -2.45 1.84 -15.44
CA LYS A 96 -1.34 0.89 -15.27
C LYS A 96 -0.56 1.16 -13.98
N LYS A 97 -0.23 2.43 -13.74
CA LYS A 97 0.55 2.82 -12.56
C LYS A 97 -0.21 2.63 -11.25
N ILE A 98 -1.54 2.78 -11.25
CA ILE A 98 -2.40 2.44 -10.12
C ILE A 98 -2.29 0.94 -9.81
N GLN A 99 -2.40 0.07 -10.82
CA GLN A 99 -2.31 -1.38 -10.60
C GLN A 99 -0.94 -1.80 -10.06
N GLU A 100 0.14 -1.28 -10.63
CA GLU A 100 1.49 -1.51 -10.12
C GLU A 100 1.62 -1.06 -8.66
N ALA A 101 1.13 0.14 -8.33
CA ALA A 101 1.20 0.67 -6.97
C ALA A 101 0.29 -0.10 -5.97
N ILE A 102 -0.81 -0.69 -6.43
CA ILE A 102 -1.63 -1.60 -5.63
C ILE A 102 -0.83 -2.86 -5.31
N ASN A 103 -0.21 -3.48 -6.31
CA ASN A 103 0.60 -4.69 -6.12
C ASN A 103 1.77 -4.45 -5.15
N ASP A 104 2.47 -3.31 -5.30
CA ASP A 104 3.54 -2.89 -4.37
C ASP A 104 3.01 -2.75 -2.93
N ALA A 105 1.87 -2.09 -2.77
CA ALA A 105 1.26 -1.89 -1.46
C ALA A 105 0.77 -3.21 -0.84
N ASP A 106 0.24 -4.13 -1.63
CA ASP A 106 -0.21 -5.44 -1.16
C ASP A 106 0.99 -6.29 -0.69
N GLY A 107 2.14 -6.21 -1.36
CA GLY A 107 3.40 -6.81 -0.88
C GLY A 107 3.85 -6.23 0.47
N ILE A 108 3.77 -4.91 0.64
CA ILE A 108 4.09 -4.25 1.93
C ILE A 108 3.11 -4.70 3.02
N ILE A 109 1.82 -4.81 2.71
CA ILE A 109 0.78 -5.26 3.64
C ILE A 109 1.03 -6.71 4.05
N LEU A 110 1.35 -7.59 3.12
CA LEU A 110 1.72 -8.98 3.40
C LEU A 110 2.91 -9.06 4.36
N ALA A 111 3.96 -8.27 4.11
CA ALA A 111 5.12 -8.22 5.00
C ALA A 111 4.75 -7.74 6.40
N ARG A 112 3.89 -6.71 6.52
CA ARG A 112 3.37 -6.23 7.81
C ARG A 112 2.54 -7.27 8.54
N ASP A 113 1.69 -8.01 7.82
CA ASP A 113 0.91 -9.10 8.38
C ASP A 113 1.82 -10.19 8.96
N LEU A 114 2.88 -10.58 8.23
CA LEU A 114 3.85 -11.57 8.70
C LEU A 114 4.59 -11.10 9.96
N VAL A 115 5.01 -9.83 10.02
CA VAL A 115 5.71 -9.26 11.18
C VAL A 115 4.80 -9.14 12.41
N ASN A 116 3.51 -8.87 12.20
CA ASN A 116 2.55 -8.71 13.29
C ASN A 116 1.96 -10.03 13.80
N GLU A 117 2.21 -11.14 13.11
CA GLU A 117 1.73 -12.45 13.58
C GLU A 117 2.46 -12.90 14.84
N PRO A 118 1.74 -13.45 15.83
CA PRO A 118 2.36 -14.03 17.02
C PRO A 118 3.24 -15.23 16.66
N SER A 119 4.32 -15.46 17.44
CA SER A 119 5.29 -16.54 17.20
C SER A 119 4.70 -17.95 17.31
N ASN A 120 3.61 -18.12 18.04
CA ASN A 120 2.87 -19.39 18.12
C ASN A 120 2.01 -19.67 16.87
N VAL A 121 1.87 -18.69 15.97
CA VAL A 121 1.15 -18.81 14.69
C VAL A 121 2.10 -18.77 13.52
N LEU A 122 3.11 -17.88 13.58
CA LEU A 122 4.13 -17.75 12.53
C LEU A 122 5.47 -18.27 13.04
N TYR A 123 5.80 -19.48 12.63
CA TYR A 123 7.08 -20.15 12.84
C TYR A 123 7.62 -20.64 11.46
N PRO A 124 8.86 -21.14 11.36
CA PRO A 124 9.51 -21.37 10.06
C PRO A 124 8.66 -22.13 9.04
N GLU A 125 7.99 -23.21 9.44
CA GLU A 125 7.20 -24.03 8.52
C GLU A 125 5.95 -23.29 8.04
N THR A 126 5.28 -22.55 8.92
CA THR A 126 4.09 -21.75 8.53
C THR A 126 4.47 -20.55 7.68
N LEU A 127 5.65 -19.96 7.89
CA LEU A 127 6.19 -18.92 7.03
C LEU A 127 6.45 -19.47 5.62
N ALA A 128 7.08 -20.65 5.52
CA ALA A 128 7.31 -21.33 4.23
C ALA A 128 5.99 -21.60 3.49
N GLN A 129 4.96 -22.11 4.20
CA GLN A 129 3.64 -22.33 3.62
C GLN A 129 3.00 -21.03 3.12
N ARG A 130 3.14 -19.93 3.84
CA ARG A 130 2.64 -18.61 3.39
C ARG A 130 3.40 -18.09 2.18
N ALA A 131 4.72 -18.31 2.11
CA ALA A 131 5.50 -17.97 0.94
C ALA A 131 5.04 -18.74 -0.31
N VAL A 132 4.83 -20.06 -0.19
CA VAL A 132 4.29 -20.89 -1.28
C VAL A 132 2.90 -20.41 -1.71
N LYS A 133 2.03 -20.06 -0.76
CA LYS A 133 0.71 -19.53 -1.06
C LYS A 133 0.82 -18.21 -1.83
N ALA A 134 1.63 -17.27 -1.36
CA ALA A 134 1.84 -15.98 -2.01
C ALA A 134 2.42 -16.16 -3.42
N GLY A 135 3.35 -17.11 -3.62
CA GLY A 135 3.87 -17.44 -4.94
C GLY A 135 2.80 -17.93 -5.90
N LYS A 136 1.93 -18.84 -5.46
CA LYS A 136 0.79 -19.32 -6.28
C LYS A 136 -0.19 -18.21 -6.65
N GLU A 137 -0.50 -17.32 -5.70
CA GLU A 137 -1.43 -16.20 -5.92
C GLU A 137 -0.83 -15.12 -6.83
N SER A 138 0.49 -14.96 -6.82
CA SER A 138 1.21 -13.92 -7.58
C SER A 138 1.86 -14.45 -8.87
N GLY A 139 1.81 -15.75 -9.13
CA GLY A 139 2.29 -16.37 -10.35
C GLY A 139 3.81 -16.57 -10.41
N PHE A 140 4.48 -16.77 -9.27
CA PHE A 140 5.90 -17.15 -9.21
C PHE A 140 6.11 -18.43 -8.41
N GLU A 141 7.19 -19.15 -8.74
CA GLU A 141 7.56 -20.38 -8.05
C GLU A 141 8.27 -20.08 -6.73
N VAL A 142 8.00 -20.90 -5.72
CA VAL A 142 8.65 -20.85 -4.42
C VAL A 142 9.21 -22.23 -4.10
N GLU A 143 10.51 -22.29 -3.90
CA GLU A 143 11.20 -23.49 -3.44
C GLU A 143 11.51 -23.35 -1.95
N VAL A 144 11.18 -24.39 -1.18
CA VAL A 144 11.40 -24.42 0.27
C VAL A 144 12.49 -25.44 0.57
N PHE A 145 13.58 -24.99 1.18
CA PHE A 145 14.66 -25.84 1.64
C PHE A 145 14.48 -26.18 3.11
N ASN A 146 14.34 -27.46 3.42
CA ASN A 146 14.37 -27.97 4.79
C ASN A 146 15.82 -28.29 5.23
N GLU A 147 16.01 -28.73 6.47
CA GLU A 147 17.33 -29.05 7.02
C GLU A 147 18.09 -30.07 6.17
N GLU A 148 17.43 -31.12 5.68
CA GLU A 148 18.03 -32.16 4.85
C GLU A 148 18.54 -31.60 3.51
N ASN A 149 17.77 -30.69 2.88
CA ASN A 149 18.15 -30.04 1.64
C ASN A 149 19.35 -29.10 1.83
N ILE A 150 19.39 -28.34 2.92
CA ILE A 150 20.47 -27.39 3.21
C ILE A 150 21.82 -28.10 3.31
N HIS A 151 21.86 -29.27 3.94
CA HIS A 151 23.11 -30.06 4.04
C HIS A 151 23.64 -30.52 2.68
N GLN A 152 22.84 -30.65 1.64
CA GLN A 152 23.27 -30.99 0.30
C GLN A 152 23.96 -29.83 -0.44
N TYR A 153 23.68 -28.59 -0.09
CA TYR A 153 24.25 -27.40 -0.70
C TYR A 153 25.54 -26.90 -0.01
N GLN A 154 25.94 -27.49 1.13
CA GLN A 154 27.18 -27.13 1.84
C GLN A 154 28.41 -27.89 1.35
N LYS A 155 28.29 -28.62 0.25
CA LYS A 155 29.41 -29.31 -0.46
C LYS A 155 29.74 -28.50 -1.72
#